data_472c4d43a51d5aa926a094021c5b19f5
#
_entry.id   472c4d43a51d5aa926a094021c5b19f5
#
_cell.length_a   1.000
_cell.length_b   1.000
_cell.length_c   1.000
_cell.angle_alpha   90.00
_cell.angle_beta   90.00
_cell.angle_gamma   90.00
#
_symmetry.space_group_name_H-M   'P 1'
#
loop_
_entity.id
_entity.type
_entity.pdbx_description
1 polymer ?
#
loop_
_entity_poly.entity_id
_entity_poly.type
_entity_poly.pdbx_seq_one_letter_code
_entity_poly.pdbx_strand_id
1 'polypeptide(L)'
;MCDKDLLYIEDAHNQKLYYRFTPAAVVSNFIPLVVVLDNEKKAHSSDFEYKMWNILTPVYTHGDENKELLQKLIKQIAQEHECEDHIYVYGSSTGGYEAILQGILSKANAVFAHTPPIRLLDTNSTQSDLTNLLNPTDSFPIFYLCGNESNPEDDTAYFADACKKNGIKVHLDFCPKSDEDENHRLKEVLNFFERVASQN
;
A
#
# COMPACT_ATOMS: atom_id res chain seq x y z
N MET A 1 3.00 21.22 -16.77
CA MET A 1 3.31 19.82 -17.04
C MET A 1 2.03 19.18 -17.54
N CYS A 2 2.02 18.60 -18.74
CA CYS A 2 0.79 18.14 -19.40
C CYS A 2 0.46 16.74 -18.89
N ASP A 3 -0.71 16.58 -18.22
CA ASP A 3 -1.19 15.30 -17.63
C ASP A 3 -1.58 14.24 -18.69
N LYS A 4 -0.71 13.94 -19.64
CA LYS A 4 -1.02 13.01 -20.74
C LYS A 4 -1.10 11.54 -20.34
N ASP A 5 -0.68 11.19 -19.11
CA ASP A 5 -0.57 9.80 -18.67
C ASP A 5 -1.53 9.47 -17.51
N LEU A 6 -2.53 10.35 -17.24
CA LEU A 6 -3.48 10.12 -16.18
C LEU A 6 -4.68 9.35 -16.71
N LEU A 7 -4.84 8.12 -16.23
CA LEU A 7 -5.98 7.24 -16.50
C LEU A 7 -7.05 7.43 -15.42
N TYR A 8 -8.25 6.92 -15.63
CA TYR A 8 -9.27 6.89 -14.59
C TYR A 8 -10.14 5.64 -14.69
N ILE A 9 -10.67 5.23 -13.54
CA ILE A 9 -11.77 4.26 -13.42
C ILE A 9 -12.99 5.00 -12.87
N GLU A 10 -14.18 4.58 -13.27
CA GLU A 10 -15.44 5.20 -12.86
C GLU A 10 -16.39 4.12 -12.31
N ASP A 11 -17.18 4.47 -11.30
CA ASP A 11 -18.23 3.63 -10.75
C ASP A 11 -19.59 3.93 -11.37
N ALA A 12 -20.62 3.22 -10.89
CA ALA A 12 -22.00 3.39 -11.34
C ALA A 12 -22.62 4.76 -10.95
N HIS A 13 -21.98 5.49 -10.04
CA HIS A 13 -22.42 6.81 -9.56
C HIS A 13 -21.63 7.96 -10.19
N ASN A 14 -20.85 7.68 -11.25
CA ASN A 14 -19.94 8.59 -11.94
C ASN A 14 -18.82 9.16 -11.04
N GLN A 15 -18.49 8.48 -9.95
CA GLN A 15 -17.29 8.80 -9.17
C GLN A 15 -16.06 8.33 -9.91
N LYS A 16 -15.03 9.17 -9.96
CA LYS A 16 -13.78 8.89 -10.69
C LYS A 16 -12.61 8.77 -9.75
N LEU A 17 -11.84 7.70 -9.92
CA LEU A 17 -10.52 7.54 -9.34
C LEU A 17 -9.48 7.64 -10.46
N TYR A 18 -8.64 8.66 -10.37
CA TYR A 18 -7.53 8.83 -11.30
C TYR A 18 -6.31 8.03 -10.82
N TYR A 19 -5.53 7.53 -11.78
CA TYR A 19 -4.34 6.75 -11.47
C TYR A 19 -3.30 6.85 -12.57
N ARG A 20 -2.05 6.53 -12.22
CA ARG A 20 -0.98 6.25 -13.18
C ARG A 20 -0.65 4.77 -13.12
N PHE A 21 -0.36 4.21 -14.26
CA PHE A 21 0.09 2.83 -14.38
C PHE A 21 1.33 2.76 -15.25
N THR A 22 2.39 2.18 -14.71
CA THR A 22 3.66 1.96 -15.41
C THR A 22 3.85 0.45 -15.53
N PRO A 23 3.68 -0.12 -16.73
CA PRO A 23 3.90 -1.55 -16.94
C PRO A 23 5.38 -1.90 -16.83
N ALA A 24 5.67 -3.13 -16.43
CA ALA A 24 7.03 -3.64 -16.43
C ALA A 24 7.62 -3.61 -17.86
N ALA A 25 8.90 -3.27 -17.96
CA ALA A 25 9.62 -3.23 -19.23
C ALA A 25 10.13 -4.62 -19.68
N VAL A 26 9.92 -5.66 -18.88
CA VAL A 26 10.34 -7.03 -19.15
C VAL A 26 9.13 -7.91 -19.40
N VAL A 27 9.27 -8.88 -20.28
CA VAL A 27 8.26 -9.93 -20.50
C VAL A 27 8.68 -11.13 -19.67
N SER A 28 7.94 -11.43 -18.63
CA SER A 28 8.15 -12.61 -17.76
C SER A 28 6.79 -13.15 -17.35
N ASN A 29 6.71 -14.45 -17.09
CA ASN A 29 5.51 -15.09 -16.57
C ASN A 29 5.27 -14.74 -15.07
N PHE A 30 6.07 -13.85 -14.50
CA PHE A 30 6.10 -13.57 -13.08
C PHE A 30 6.43 -12.10 -12.84
N ILE A 31 5.47 -11.23 -13.12
CA ILE A 31 5.65 -9.78 -12.93
C ILE A 31 4.68 -9.31 -11.86
N PRO A 32 5.16 -8.96 -10.65
CA PRO A 32 4.29 -8.49 -9.58
C PRO A 32 3.68 -7.12 -9.88
N LEU A 33 2.53 -6.86 -9.24
CA LEU A 33 1.92 -5.55 -9.16
C LEU A 33 2.30 -4.88 -7.82
N VAL A 34 2.92 -3.72 -7.89
CA VAL A 34 3.15 -2.87 -6.72
C VAL A 34 2.18 -1.70 -6.75
N VAL A 35 1.37 -1.58 -5.71
CA VAL A 35 0.44 -0.46 -5.52
C VAL A 35 1.09 0.54 -4.57
N VAL A 36 1.27 1.77 -5.03
CA VAL A 36 1.93 2.85 -4.26
C VAL A 36 0.88 3.84 -3.80
N LEU A 37 0.65 3.89 -2.49
CA LEU A 37 -0.35 4.72 -1.83
C LEU A 37 0.35 5.82 -1.02
N ASP A 38 0.97 6.75 -1.73
CA ASP A 38 1.62 7.90 -1.10
C ASP A 38 0.84 9.17 -1.41
N ASN A 39 0.34 9.83 -0.36
CA ASN A 39 -0.46 11.05 -0.47
C ASN A 39 0.37 12.33 -0.59
N GLU A 40 1.67 12.26 -0.44
CA GLU A 40 2.51 13.41 -0.65
C GLU A 40 2.62 13.71 -2.14
N LYS A 41 2.24 14.93 -2.54
CA LYS A 41 2.30 15.46 -3.92
C LYS A 41 3.68 15.40 -4.57
N LYS A 42 4.66 14.82 -3.88
CA LYS A 42 6.07 14.69 -4.28
C LYS A 42 6.46 13.32 -4.77
N ALA A 43 5.62 12.29 -4.62
CA ALA A 43 5.90 11.02 -5.27
C ALA A 43 5.84 11.24 -6.79
N HIS A 44 6.92 11.78 -7.32
CA HIS A 44 7.15 11.71 -8.75
C HIS A 44 7.20 10.21 -9.08
N SER A 45 6.28 9.75 -9.91
CA SER A 45 6.25 8.36 -10.40
C SER A 45 7.60 7.91 -10.99
N SER A 46 8.50 8.87 -11.30
CA SER A 46 9.88 8.62 -11.70
C SER A 46 10.73 7.91 -10.64
N ASP A 47 10.40 8.04 -9.36
CA ASP A 47 11.21 7.47 -8.28
C ASP A 47 10.88 5.99 -8.06
N PHE A 48 9.69 5.56 -8.48
CA PHE A 48 9.24 4.18 -8.50
C PHE A 48 9.38 3.49 -9.88
N GLU A 49 10.21 3.99 -10.77
CA GLU A 49 10.53 3.33 -12.04
C GLU A 49 11.38 2.06 -11.82
N TYR A 50 10.75 1.04 -11.24
CA TYR A 50 11.35 -0.28 -11.20
C TYR A 50 10.92 -1.07 -12.43
N LYS A 51 11.79 -1.15 -13.42
CA LYS A 51 11.51 -1.71 -14.76
C LYS A 51 11.08 -3.18 -14.75
N MET A 52 11.23 -3.86 -13.61
CA MET A 52 10.93 -5.27 -13.46
C MET A 52 9.48 -5.54 -13.01
N TRP A 53 8.75 -4.50 -12.56
CA TRP A 53 7.44 -4.67 -11.94
C TRP A 53 6.39 -3.73 -12.53
N ASN A 54 5.12 -4.13 -12.44
CA ASN A 54 4.00 -3.24 -12.73
C ASN A 54 3.79 -2.30 -11.55
N ILE A 55 3.72 -1.00 -11.78
CA ILE A 55 3.53 0.02 -10.74
C ILE A 55 2.19 0.71 -10.96
N LEU A 56 1.32 0.64 -9.95
CA LEU A 56 0.04 1.34 -9.90
C LEU A 56 0.09 2.43 -8.83
N THR A 57 -0.11 3.68 -9.22
CA THR A 57 -0.15 4.84 -8.32
C THR A 57 -1.48 5.56 -8.47
N PRO A 58 -2.45 5.32 -7.55
CA PRO A 58 -3.68 6.09 -7.51
C PRO A 58 -3.40 7.56 -7.18
N VAL A 59 -4.17 8.46 -7.80
CA VAL A 59 -4.11 9.90 -7.51
C VAL A 59 -5.36 10.25 -6.70
N TYR A 60 -5.17 10.40 -5.39
CA TYR A 60 -6.28 10.69 -4.50
C TYR A 60 -6.75 12.13 -4.58
N THR A 61 -8.07 12.27 -4.66
CA THR A 61 -8.79 13.41 -4.10
C THR A 61 -9.40 12.92 -2.79
N HIS A 62 -9.04 13.53 -1.67
CA HIS A 62 -9.44 13.12 -0.32
C HIS A 62 -10.93 12.74 -0.21
N GLY A 63 -11.21 11.56 0.35
CA GLY A 63 -12.56 11.13 0.72
C GLY A 63 -12.66 9.61 0.85
N ASP A 64 -13.48 9.14 1.77
CA ASP A 64 -13.79 7.72 2.00
C ASP A 64 -14.45 7.04 0.78
N GLU A 65 -14.94 7.82 -0.15
CA GLU A 65 -15.76 7.41 -1.29
C GLU A 65 -15.00 6.55 -2.32
N ASN A 66 -13.67 6.52 -2.24
CA ASN A 66 -12.83 5.86 -3.25
C ASN A 66 -12.31 4.46 -2.86
N LYS A 67 -12.61 3.96 -1.65
CA LYS A 67 -12.04 2.68 -1.16
C LYS A 67 -12.44 1.49 -2.02
N GLU A 68 -13.72 1.37 -2.32
CA GLU A 68 -14.25 0.29 -3.16
C GLU A 68 -13.76 0.42 -4.61
N LEU A 69 -13.69 1.64 -5.10
CA LEU A 69 -13.22 1.92 -6.45
C LEU A 69 -11.72 1.60 -6.60
N LEU A 70 -10.93 1.88 -5.56
CA LEU A 70 -9.51 1.49 -5.52
C LEU A 70 -9.35 -0.03 -5.49
N GLN A 71 -10.12 -0.75 -4.67
CA GLN A 71 -10.09 -2.20 -4.64
C GLN A 71 -10.45 -2.81 -6.01
N LYS A 72 -11.48 -2.25 -6.67
CA LYS A 72 -11.87 -2.64 -8.02
C LYS A 72 -10.75 -2.39 -9.02
N LEU A 73 -10.07 -1.22 -8.93
CA LEU A 73 -8.93 -0.87 -9.79
C LEU A 73 -7.78 -1.85 -9.61
N ILE A 74 -7.37 -2.12 -8.38
CA ILE A 74 -6.28 -3.07 -8.08
C ILE A 74 -6.59 -4.44 -8.70
N LYS A 75 -7.81 -4.94 -8.50
CA LYS A 75 -8.25 -6.22 -9.05
C LYS A 75 -8.25 -6.23 -10.58
N GLN A 76 -8.76 -5.16 -11.20
CA GLN A 76 -8.80 -5.03 -12.66
C GLN A 76 -7.39 -5.04 -13.25
N ILE A 77 -6.47 -4.21 -12.74
CA ILE A 77 -5.09 -4.15 -13.21
C ILE A 77 -4.36 -5.48 -12.99
N ALA A 78 -4.57 -6.12 -11.82
CA ALA A 78 -3.97 -7.42 -11.54
C ALA A 78 -4.43 -8.48 -12.55
N GLN A 79 -5.71 -8.52 -12.91
CA GLN A 79 -6.26 -9.43 -13.91
C GLN A 79 -5.77 -9.13 -15.32
N GLU A 80 -5.75 -7.86 -15.73
CA GLU A 80 -5.29 -7.43 -17.06
C GLU A 80 -3.81 -7.78 -17.33
N HIS A 81 -3.01 -7.85 -16.24
CA HIS A 81 -1.57 -8.13 -16.30
C HIS A 81 -1.17 -9.50 -15.71
N GLU A 82 -2.13 -10.38 -15.44
CA GLU A 82 -1.91 -11.76 -14.98
C GLU A 82 -1.03 -11.83 -13.71
N CYS A 83 -1.26 -10.91 -12.75
CA CYS A 83 -0.48 -10.79 -11.52
C CYS A 83 -1.30 -10.85 -10.23
N GLU A 84 -2.48 -11.51 -10.26
CA GLU A 84 -3.39 -11.61 -9.11
C GLU A 84 -2.76 -12.32 -7.89
N ASP A 85 -1.82 -13.22 -8.14
CA ASP A 85 -1.13 -13.96 -7.09
C ASP A 85 0.10 -13.21 -6.53
N HIS A 86 0.41 -12.01 -7.05
CA HIS A 86 1.63 -11.24 -6.71
C HIS A 86 1.34 -9.76 -6.59
N ILE A 87 0.52 -9.41 -5.59
CA ILE A 87 0.16 -8.03 -5.27
C ILE A 87 0.92 -7.58 -4.03
N TYR A 88 1.63 -6.46 -4.12
CA TYR A 88 2.35 -5.79 -3.05
C TYR A 88 1.85 -4.38 -2.89
N VAL A 89 1.71 -3.91 -1.64
CA VAL A 89 1.17 -2.57 -1.36
C VAL A 89 2.14 -1.80 -0.48
N TYR A 90 2.45 -0.57 -0.89
CA TYR A 90 3.29 0.37 -0.14
C TYR A 90 2.51 1.64 0.17
N GLY A 91 2.75 2.20 1.35
CA GLY A 91 2.26 3.54 1.71
C GLY A 91 2.98 4.14 2.90
N SER A 92 2.97 5.47 2.97
CA SER A 92 3.54 6.21 4.09
C SER A 92 2.51 7.14 4.73
N SER A 93 2.62 7.39 6.03
CA SER A 93 1.70 8.22 6.79
C SER A 93 0.23 7.77 6.56
N THR A 94 -0.69 8.67 6.17
CA THR A 94 -2.08 8.31 5.83
C THR A 94 -2.17 7.29 4.68
N GLY A 95 -1.24 7.34 3.72
CA GLY A 95 -1.10 6.30 2.70
C GLY A 95 -0.69 4.95 3.28
N GLY A 96 0.02 4.93 4.41
CA GLY A 96 0.35 3.71 5.15
C GLY A 96 -0.90 3.05 5.76
N TYR A 97 -1.85 3.84 6.28
CA TYR A 97 -3.17 3.34 6.70
C TYR A 97 -3.90 2.68 5.54
N GLU A 98 -3.98 3.39 4.40
CA GLU A 98 -4.63 2.85 3.20
C GLU A 98 -3.89 1.61 2.67
N ALA A 99 -2.56 1.55 2.75
CA ALA A 99 -1.79 0.38 2.33
C ALA A 99 -2.16 -0.87 3.15
N ILE A 100 -2.30 -0.73 4.47
CA ILE A 100 -2.74 -1.82 5.33
C ILE A 100 -4.18 -2.22 4.97
N LEU A 101 -5.09 -1.26 4.88
CA LEU A 101 -6.50 -1.50 4.54
C LEU A 101 -6.65 -2.21 3.19
N GLN A 102 -6.06 -1.64 2.14
CA GLN A 102 -6.15 -2.21 0.80
C GLN A 102 -5.40 -3.53 0.66
N GLY A 103 -4.27 -3.67 1.37
CA GLY A 103 -3.54 -4.94 1.42
C GLY A 103 -4.39 -6.08 1.98
N ILE A 104 -5.17 -5.83 3.02
CA ILE A 104 -6.11 -6.80 3.61
C ILE A 104 -7.26 -7.08 2.62
N LEU A 105 -7.92 -6.03 2.12
CA LEU A 105 -9.09 -6.15 1.25
C LEU A 105 -8.78 -6.80 -0.11
N SER A 106 -7.61 -6.54 -0.66
CA SER A 106 -7.16 -7.09 -1.95
C SER A 106 -6.45 -8.44 -1.80
N LYS A 107 -6.29 -8.96 -0.56
CA LYS A 107 -5.53 -10.18 -0.27
C LYS A 107 -4.11 -10.13 -0.84
N ALA A 108 -3.44 -9.00 -0.66
CA ALA A 108 -2.08 -8.81 -1.11
C ALA A 108 -1.12 -9.82 -0.47
N ASN A 109 0.01 -10.09 -1.11
CA ASN A 109 1.05 -10.98 -0.57
C ASN A 109 1.83 -10.28 0.55
N ALA A 110 2.10 -8.98 0.38
CA ALA A 110 2.78 -8.20 1.41
C ALA A 110 2.38 -6.73 1.39
N VAL A 111 2.52 -6.10 2.55
CA VAL A 111 2.30 -4.66 2.77
C VAL A 111 3.52 -4.08 3.45
N PHE A 112 4.03 -2.98 2.91
CA PHE A 112 5.02 -2.14 3.56
C PHE A 112 4.36 -0.81 3.96
N ALA A 113 4.23 -0.55 5.25
CA ALA A 113 3.62 0.67 5.76
C ALA A 113 4.62 1.45 6.64
N HIS A 114 4.90 2.70 6.24
CA HIS A 114 5.81 3.60 6.95
C HIS A 114 5.02 4.58 7.80
N THR A 115 5.25 4.58 9.11
CA THR A 115 4.58 5.42 10.12
C THR A 115 3.06 5.53 9.91
N PRO A 116 2.36 4.39 9.73
CA PRO A 116 0.93 4.42 9.46
C PRO A 116 0.17 4.84 10.73
N PRO A 117 -0.78 5.77 10.68
CA PRO A 117 -1.78 5.85 11.73
C PRO A 117 -2.63 4.57 11.66
N ILE A 118 -2.88 3.94 12.80
CA ILE A 118 -3.69 2.71 12.86
C ILE A 118 -5.15 3.05 13.14
N ARG A 119 -5.37 4.16 13.80
CA ARG A 119 -6.68 4.69 14.16
C ARG A 119 -6.88 6.03 13.48
N LEU A 120 -7.93 6.14 12.69
CA LEU A 120 -8.34 7.40 12.07
C LEU A 120 -9.74 7.79 12.55
N LEU A 121 -9.95 9.09 12.77
CA LEU A 121 -11.27 9.66 12.93
C LEU A 121 -11.85 9.94 11.53
N ASP A 122 -12.99 9.35 11.23
CA ASP A 122 -13.73 9.70 10.02
C ASP A 122 -14.43 11.07 10.17
N THR A 123 -15.02 11.56 9.09
CA THR A 123 -15.75 12.83 9.05
C THR A 123 -16.97 12.85 9.99
N ASN A 124 -17.45 11.69 10.43
CA ASN A 124 -18.59 11.51 11.32
C ASN A 124 -18.16 11.30 12.79
N SER A 125 -16.87 11.54 13.11
CA SER A 125 -16.27 11.30 14.43
C SER A 125 -16.31 9.83 14.88
N THR A 126 -16.49 8.89 13.95
CA THR A 126 -16.35 7.46 14.21
C THR A 126 -14.88 7.09 14.07
N GLN A 127 -14.34 6.47 15.11
CA GLN A 127 -12.96 6.00 15.06
C GLN A 127 -12.88 4.70 14.28
N SER A 128 -12.16 4.73 13.18
CA SER A 128 -11.82 3.53 12.40
C SER A 128 -10.49 2.97 12.93
N ASP A 129 -10.50 1.71 13.36
CA ASP A 129 -9.33 1.00 13.89
C ASP A 129 -9.04 -0.23 13.03
N LEU A 130 -7.87 -0.27 12.40
CA LEU A 130 -7.46 -1.36 11.51
C LEU A 130 -7.36 -2.71 12.22
N THR A 131 -7.16 -2.74 13.54
CA THR A 131 -7.13 -4.01 14.28
C THR A 131 -8.46 -4.74 14.25
N ASN A 132 -9.58 -4.04 14.03
CA ASN A 132 -10.90 -4.64 13.89
C ASN A 132 -11.05 -5.50 12.62
N LEU A 133 -10.14 -5.36 11.66
CA LEU A 133 -10.12 -6.16 10.44
C LEU A 133 -9.36 -7.50 10.62
N LEU A 134 -8.64 -7.67 11.73
CA LEU A 134 -7.79 -8.83 11.97
C LEU A 134 -8.63 -10.02 12.49
N ASN A 135 -9.17 -10.82 11.57
CA ASN A 135 -9.90 -12.03 11.93
C ASN A 135 -8.98 -13.27 11.76
N PRO A 136 -8.76 -14.10 12.81
CA PRO A 136 -7.83 -15.24 12.74
C PRO A 136 -8.14 -16.29 11.66
N THR A 137 -9.37 -16.30 11.12
CA THR A 137 -9.78 -17.24 10.07
C THR A 137 -9.43 -16.78 8.66
N ASP A 138 -9.02 -15.53 8.49
CA ASP A 138 -8.75 -14.96 7.19
C ASP A 138 -7.27 -15.13 6.78
N SER A 139 -7.01 -15.02 5.47
CA SER A 139 -5.66 -14.93 4.94
C SER A 139 -5.21 -13.47 4.93
N PHE A 140 -4.04 -13.21 5.49
CA PHE A 140 -3.47 -11.86 5.60
C PHE A 140 -2.14 -11.74 4.85
N PRO A 141 -1.81 -10.53 4.37
CA PRO A 141 -0.48 -10.25 3.83
C PRO A 141 0.59 -10.38 4.93
N ILE A 142 1.83 -10.50 4.50
CA ILE A 142 2.98 -10.27 5.39
C ILE A 142 3.12 -8.77 5.57
N PHE A 143 3.04 -8.29 6.81
CA PHE A 143 3.22 -6.88 7.10
C PHE A 143 4.68 -6.57 7.44
N TYR A 144 5.21 -5.51 6.82
CA TYR A 144 6.41 -4.82 7.26
C TYR A 144 6.01 -3.41 7.69
N LEU A 145 6.18 -3.11 8.96
CA LEU A 145 5.79 -1.86 9.58
C LEU A 145 7.02 -1.11 10.04
N CYS A 146 7.14 0.14 9.65
CA CYS A 146 8.17 1.04 10.14
C CYS A 146 7.54 2.10 11.05
N GLY A 147 7.74 1.99 12.35
CA GLY A 147 7.24 2.93 13.36
C GLY A 147 8.17 4.10 13.59
N ASN A 148 7.74 5.06 14.41
CA ASN A 148 8.52 6.20 14.84
C ASN A 148 8.60 6.23 16.37
N GLU A 149 9.72 5.76 16.94
CA GLU A 149 9.94 5.76 18.41
C GLU A 149 9.80 7.12 19.08
N SER A 150 10.06 8.19 18.33
CA SER A 150 9.99 9.55 18.87
C SER A 150 8.57 10.13 18.89
N ASN A 151 7.60 9.42 18.31
CA ASN A 151 6.21 9.86 18.26
C ASN A 151 5.38 9.09 19.31
N PRO A 152 4.93 9.70 20.41
CA PRO A 152 4.10 9.05 21.42
C PRO A 152 2.71 8.64 20.89
N GLU A 153 2.29 9.15 19.74
CA GLU A 153 1.02 8.83 19.09
C GLU A 153 1.18 7.72 18.03
N ASP A 154 2.38 7.11 17.92
CA ASP A 154 2.64 6.04 16.98
C ASP A 154 1.97 4.73 17.45
N ASP A 155 0.91 4.35 16.76
CA ASP A 155 0.14 3.13 17.02
C ASP A 155 0.71 1.89 16.32
N THR A 156 1.84 1.99 15.66
CA THR A 156 2.41 0.91 14.83
C THR A 156 2.68 -0.35 15.65
N ALA A 157 3.24 -0.19 16.86
CA ALA A 157 3.50 -1.30 17.78
C ALA A 157 2.19 -1.97 18.25
N TYR A 158 1.15 -1.19 18.48
CA TYR A 158 -0.18 -1.69 18.85
C TYR A 158 -0.76 -2.61 17.76
N PHE A 159 -0.66 -2.21 16.50
CA PHE A 159 -1.10 -3.04 15.37
C PHE A 159 -0.24 -4.30 15.21
N ALA A 160 1.08 -4.17 15.36
CA ALA A 160 2.00 -5.32 15.29
C ALA A 160 1.69 -6.36 16.37
N ASP A 161 1.38 -5.91 17.60
CA ASP A 161 0.99 -6.81 18.68
C ASP A 161 -0.37 -7.48 18.43
N ALA A 162 -1.32 -6.77 17.84
CA ALA A 162 -2.59 -7.35 17.42
C ALA A 162 -2.38 -8.41 16.32
N CYS A 163 -1.52 -8.17 15.35
CA CYS A 163 -1.15 -9.16 14.32
C CYS A 163 -0.56 -10.42 14.95
N LYS A 164 0.44 -10.27 15.84
CA LYS A 164 1.08 -11.41 16.53
C LYS A 164 0.08 -12.25 17.33
N LYS A 165 -0.84 -11.61 18.04
CA LYS A 165 -1.91 -12.27 18.82
C LYS A 165 -2.83 -13.11 17.93
N ASN A 166 -3.03 -12.70 16.69
CA ASN A 166 -3.85 -13.40 15.69
C ASN A 166 -3.03 -14.34 14.79
N GLY A 167 -1.73 -14.56 15.07
CA GLY A 167 -0.87 -15.45 14.29
C GLY A 167 -0.50 -14.92 12.91
N ILE A 168 -0.67 -13.61 12.68
CA ILE A 168 -0.39 -12.93 11.41
C ILE A 168 1.09 -12.56 11.35
N LYS A 169 1.74 -12.84 10.22
CA LYS A 169 3.16 -12.51 10.01
C LYS A 169 3.35 -10.99 9.95
N VAL A 170 4.14 -10.46 10.87
CA VAL A 170 4.45 -9.04 10.94
C VAL A 170 5.91 -8.81 11.35
N HIS A 171 6.56 -7.91 10.64
CA HIS A 171 7.87 -7.34 10.99
C HIS A 171 7.65 -5.90 11.43
N LEU A 172 8.17 -5.53 12.59
CA LEU A 172 8.14 -4.16 13.09
C LEU A 172 9.57 -3.67 13.23
N ASP A 173 9.85 -2.55 12.61
CA ASP A 173 11.09 -1.82 12.72
C ASP A 173 10.81 -0.38 13.13
N PHE A 174 11.81 0.33 13.66
CA PHE A 174 11.68 1.72 14.03
C PHE A 174 12.69 2.54 13.24
N CYS A 175 12.17 3.44 12.42
CA CYS A 175 13.01 4.32 11.64
C CYS A 175 13.44 5.52 12.47
N PRO A 176 14.74 5.82 12.59
CA PRO A 176 15.18 7.07 13.19
C PRO A 176 14.60 8.25 12.41
N LYS A 177 14.38 9.37 13.11
CA LYS A 177 14.04 10.66 12.49
C LYS A 177 15.24 11.17 11.67
N SER A 178 15.55 10.57 10.56
CA SER A 178 16.47 11.18 9.62
C SER A 178 15.69 11.59 8.39
N ASP A 179 15.96 12.78 7.87
CA ASP A 179 15.59 13.25 6.55
C ASP A 179 16.25 12.38 5.46
N GLU A 180 16.40 11.08 5.73
CA GLU A 180 17.02 10.14 4.82
C GLU A 180 16.17 10.01 3.58
N ASP A 181 16.84 10.29 2.51
CA ASP A 181 16.52 10.26 1.11
C ASP A 181 15.38 9.28 0.79
N GLU A 182 14.28 9.78 0.22
CA GLU A 182 13.14 8.99 -0.24
C GLU A 182 13.59 7.81 -1.13
N ASN A 183 14.70 7.96 -1.85
CA ASN A 183 15.36 6.92 -2.63
C ASN A 183 15.89 5.75 -1.79
N HIS A 184 16.34 5.99 -0.55
CA HIS A 184 16.81 4.92 0.34
C HIS A 184 15.61 4.09 0.80
N ARG A 185 14.53 4.75 1.16
CA ARG A 185 13.27 4.15 1.61
C ARG A 185 12.65 3.26 0.53
N LEU A 186 12.62 3.74 -0.71
CA LEU A 186 12.16 2.95 -1.84
C LEU A 186 12.98 1.67 -2.03
N LYS A 187 14.29 1.75 -1.90
CA LYS A 187 15.19 0.59 -2.01
C LYS A 187 14.88 -0.47 -0.96
N GLU A 188 14.57 -0.07 0.28
CA GLU A 188 14.17 -0.98 1.34
C GLU A 188 12.84 -1.67 1.04
N VAL A 189 11.85 -0.92 0.55
CA VAL A 189 10.55 -1.45 0.12
C VAL A 189 10.72 -2.51 -0.96
N LEU A 190 11.47 -2.19 -2.01
CA LEU A 190 11.72 -3.12 -3.12
C LEU A 190 12.48 -4.37 -2.64
N ASN A 191 13.52 -4.21 -1.83
CA ASN A 191 14.26 -5.33 -1.25
C ASN A 191 13.37 -6.23 -0.36
N PHE A 192 12.42 -5.65 0.36
CA PHE A 192 11.47 -6.41 1.15
C PHE A 192 10.56 -7.23 0.23
N PHE A 193 9.97 -6.61 -0.78
CA PHE A 193 9.08 -7.30 -1.71
C PHE A 193 9.80 -8.39 -2.52
N GLU A 194 11.04 -8.16 -2.95
CA GLU A 194 11.85 -9.18 -3.59
C GLU A 194 12.10 -10.40 -2.69
N ARG A 195 12.37 -10.17 -1.40
CA ARG A 195 12.52 -11.27 -0.44
C ARG A 195 11.24 -12.07 -0.26
N VAL A 196 10.08 -11.41 -0.20
CA VAL A 196 8.79 -12.10 -0.12
C VAL A 196 8.51 -12.89 -1.39
N ALA A 197 8.75 -12.29 -2.56
CA ALA A 197 8.56 -12.95 -3.85
C ALA A 197 9.43 -14.21 -4.01
N SER A 198 10.65 -14.20 -3.46
CA SER A 198 11.57 -15.35 -3.55
C SER A 198 11.25 -16.50 -2.58
N GLN A 199 10.31 -16.32 -1.65
CA GLN A 199 9.91 -17.32 -0.66
C GLN A 199 8.62 -18.07 -1.05
N ASN A 200 7.94 -17.62 -2.10
CA ASN A 200 6.76 -18.23 -2.69
C ASN A 200 7.12 -19.01 -3.96
#